data_917e616841731fe9fe039c71f9cef250
#
_entry.id   917e616841731fe9fe039c71f9cef250
#
_cell.length_a   1.000
_cell.length_b   1.000
_cell.length_c   1.000
_cell.angle_alpha   90.00
_cell.angle_beta   90.00
_cell.angle_gamma   90.00
#
_symmetry.space_group_name_H-M   'P 1'
#
loop_
_entity.id
_entity.type
_entity.pdbx_description
1 polymer ?
#
loop_
_entity_poly.entity_id
_entity_poly.type
_entity_poly.pdbx_seq_one_letter_code
_entity_poly.pdbx_strand_id
1 'polypeptide(L)'
;MKTQARVVVIGGGVVGCGVLYHLTKFGWRDVLLVERSELTSGSTWHPAGGFHTLNADPNIAALQGYTIRLYRELEALTGQSCGLHHVGGLTIATDANRMDFLKAERAKHRHMDLEIELVTPEEIKKLCPVLNIDDVVGALYDPLDGHLDPSGTTQAYAKAARMGGAEISLRNRVVELVHRSDYGWDVVTELGTIQCQYVINAAGLWAREVGEIAGVYLPLHPMEHQYLVTDDIAEVHERGSELRHVMDRA
;
A
#
# COMPACT_ATOMS: atom_id res chain seq x y z
N MET A 1 0.90 14.44 -26.61
CA MET A 1 1.36 14.38 -25.21
C MET A 1 1.21 15.77 -24.60
N LYS A 2 0.81 15.85 -23.33
CA LYS A 2 0.74 17.10 -22.57
C LYS A 2 2.15 17.68 -22.36
N THR A 3 2.31 18.98 -22.60
CA THR A 3 3.60 19.67 -22.49
C THR A 3 3.70 20.55 -21.25
N GLN A 4 2.60 20.72 -20.52
CA GLN A 4 2.53 21.49 -19.28
C GLN A 4 1.63 20.79 -18.26
N ALA A 5 1.99 20.85 -17.00
CA ALA A 5 1.18 20.39 -15.87
C ALA A 5 1.51 21.23 -14.63
N ARG A 6 0.60 21.28 -13.66
CA ARG A 6 0.92 21.88 -12.37
C ARG A 6 1.79 20.94 -11.54
N VAL A 7 1.45 19.65 -11.51
CA VAL A 7 2.20 18.61 -10.80
C VAL A 7 2.45 17.44 -11.74
N VAL A 8 3.67 16.93 -11.75
CA VAL A 8 4.04 15.65 -12.36
C VAL A 8 4.39 14.64 -11.27
N VAL A 9 3.68 13.51 -11.26
CA VAL A 9 3.98 12.36 -10.40
C VAL A 9 4.74 11.34 -11.22
N ILE A 10 5.91 10.93 -10.76
CA ILE A 10 6.76 9.93 -11.43
C ILE A 10 6.58 8.57 -10.76
N GLY A 11 6.03 7.61 -11.50
CA GLY A 11 5.80 6.23 -11.09
C GLY A 11 4.34 5.83 -10.97
N GLY A 12 3.96 4.76 -11.66
CA GLY A 12 2.59 4.22 -11.77
C GLY A 12 2.30 3.05 -10.81
N GLY A 13 3.03 2.95 -9.70
CA GLY A 13 2.73 2.02 -8.61
C GLY A 13 1.61 2.55 -7.70
N VAL A 14 1.26 1.76 -6.66
CA VAL A 14 0.19 2.11 -5.71
C VAL A 14 0.40 3.47 -5.05
N VAL A 15 1.64 3.82 -4.72
CA VAL A 15 1.97 5.11 -4.10
C VAL A 15 1.71 6.27 -5.06
N GLY A 16 2.23 6.19 -6.30
CA GLY A 16 2.04 7.26 -7.29
C GLY A 16 0.57 7.44 -7.69
N CYS A 17 -0.17 6.35 -7.90
CA CYS A 17 -1.61 6.40 -8.18
C CYS A 17 -2.41 6.92 -6.97
N GLY A 18 -2.03 6.55 -5.75
CA GLY A 18 -2.62 7.08 -4.52
C GLY A 18 -2.39 8.58 -4.36
N VAL A 19 -1.16 9.07 -4.62
CA VAL A 19 -0.84 10.50 -4.63
C VAL A 19 -1.66 11.23 -5.69
N LEU A 20 -1.70 10.72 -6.91
CA LEU A 20 -2.46 11.33 -8.01
C LEU A 20 -3.96 11.47 -7.66
N TYR A 21 -4.54 10.41 -7.08
CA TYR A 21 -5.93 10.44 -6.59
C TYR A 21 -6.13 11.52 -5.53
N HIS A 22 -5.28 11.56 -4.49
CA HIS A 22 -5.44 12.54 -3.42
C HIS A 22 -5.24 13.97 -3.88
N LEU A 23 -4.35 14.23 -4.82
CA LEU A 23 -4.24 15.55 -5.45
C LEU A 23 -5.59 15.99 -6.06
N THR A 24 -6.23 15.11 -6.85
CA THR A 24 -7.55 15.43 -7.42
C THR A 24 -8.65 15.53 -6.37
N LYS A 25 -8.65 14.66 -5.36
CA LYS A 25 -9.59 14.70 -4.22
C LYS A 25 -9.51 16.03 -3.45
N PHE A 26 -8.31 16.59 -3.31
CA PHE A 26 -8.08 17.89 -2.68
C PHE A 26 -8.26 19.08 -3.64
N GLY A 27 -8.80 18.85 -4.83
CA GLY A 27 -9.15 19.92 -5.77
C GLY A 27 -7.98 20.41 -6.63
N TRP A 28 -6.82 19.75 -6.59
CA TRP A 28 -5.74 20.05 -7.52
C TRP A 28 -6.16 19.70 -8.94
N ARG A 29 -5.88 20.61 -9.85
CA ARG A 29 -6.15 20.45 -11.29
C ARG A 29 -4.83 20.42 -12.04
N ASP A 30 -4.86 19.94 -13.26
CA ASP A 30 -3.70 19.92 -14.13
C ASP A 30 -2.56 19.06 -13.56
N VAL A 31 -2.93 17.86 -13.14
CA VAL A 31 -2.02 16.85 -12.57
C VAL A 31 -1.80 15.72 -13.57
N LEU A 32 -0.54 15.29 -13.70
CA LEU A 32 -0.12 14.25 -14.65
C LEU A 32 0.73 13.21 -13.92
N LEU A 33 0.47 11.94 -14.17
CA LEU A 33 1.36 10.85 -13.78
C LEU A 33 2.11 10.35 -15.02
N VAL A 34 3.41 10.11 -14.86
CA VAL A 34 4.29 9.54 -15.89
C VAL A 34 4.81 8.21 -15.40
N GLU A 35 4.58 7.16 -16.18
CA GLU A 35 5.04 5.80 -15.90
C GLU A 35 5.85 5.27 -17.08
N ARG A 36 7.03 4.70 -16.80
CA ARG A 36 7.94 4.18 -17.83
C ARG A 36 7.43 2.93 -18.56
N SER A 37 6.51 2.19 -17.94
CA SER A 37 5.95 0.96 -18.47
C SER A 37 4.42 0.99 -18.31
N GLU A 38 3.84 -0.01 -17.66
CA GLU A 38 2.42 -0.10 -17.33
C GLU A 38 2.20 0.18 -15.84
N LEU A 39 0.98 0.54 -15.45
CA LEU A 39 0.63 0.64 -14.04
C LEU A 39 0.92 -0.70 -13.34
N THR A 40 1.39 -0.63 -12.11
CA THR A 40 1.72 -1.78 -11.25
C THR A 40 2.96 -2.58 -11.63
N SER A 41 3.60 -2.34 -12.77
CA SER A 41 4.71 -3.16 -13.29
C SER A 41 5.97 -3.23 -12.43
N GLY A 42 6.12 -2.35 -11.43
CA GLY A 42 7.18 -2.40 -10.43
C GLY A 42 6.85 -3.35 -9.27
N SER A 43 7.16 -2.94 -8.04
CA SER A 43 6.93 -3.77 -6.84
C SER A 43 5.45 -3.99 -6.50
N THR A 44 4.53 -3.20 -7.05
CA THR A 44 3.12 -3.19 -6.64
C THR A 44 2.39 -4.51 -6.90
N TRP A 45 2.71 -5.24 -7.96
CA TRP A 45 2.03 -6.50 -8.26
C TRP A 45 2.56 -7.71 -7.47
N HIS A 46 3.73 -7.57 -6.82
CA HIS A 46 4.39 -8.66 -6.11
C HIS A 46 3.83 -8.98 -4.72
N PRO A 47 3.37 -7.99 -3.89
CA PRO A 47 3.05 -8.29 -2.50
C PRO A 47 1.79 -9.14 -2.37
N ALA A 48 1.71 -9.90 -1.30
CA ALA A 48 0.54 -10.70 -0.93
C ALA A 48 -0.72 -9.87 -0.63
N GLY A 49 -0.56 -8.55 -0.51
CA GLY A 49 -1.67 -7.62 -0.34
C GLY A 49 -2.26 -7.56 1.07
N GLY A 50 -1.60 -8.10 2.07
CA GLY A 50 -2.04 -7.99 3.45
C GLY A 50 -2.05 -6.54 3.95
N PHE A 51 -3.08 -6.17 4.71
CA PHE A 51 -3.16 -4.88 5.40
C PHE A 51 -3.55 -5.08 6.87
N HIS A 52 -3.09 -4.17 7.72
CA HIS A 52 -3.32 -4.21 9.16
C HIS A 52 -3.36 -2.80 9.76
N THR A 53 -4.04 -2.67 10.91
CA THR A 53 -4.09 -1.41 11.66
C THR A 53 -3.08 -1.38 12.79
N LEU A 54 -2.53 -2.53 13.17
CA LEU A 54 -1.61 -2.66 14.30
C LEU A 54 -0.29 -1.93 14.03
N ASN A 55 -0.10 -0.78 14.68
CA ASN A 55 1.13 -0.01 14.64
C ASN A 55 1.37 0.73 15.96
N ALA A 56 2.62 0.70 16.45
CA ALA A 56 2.99 1.36 17.69
C ALA A 56 3.00 2.89 17.59
N ASP A 57 3.14 3.44 16.37
CA ASP A 57 3.06 4.88 16.10
C ASP A 57 1.61 5.26 15.79
N PRO A 58 0.99 6.18 16.57
CA PRO A 58 -0.41 6.55 16.39
C PRO A 58 -0.68 7.26 15.07
N ASN A 59 0.28 7.99 14.49
CA ASN A 59 0.08 8.64 13.19
C ASN A 59 0.06 7.61 12.07
N ILE A 60 0.93 6.60 12.14
CA ILE A 60 0.93 5.50 11.18
C ILE A 60 -0.35 4.66 11.32
N ALA A 61 -0.78 4.34 12.56
CA ALA A 61 -2.04 3.64 12.80
C ALA A 61 -3.25 4.41 12.22
N ALA A 62 -3.29 5.73 12.42
CA ALA A 62 -4.33 6.59 11.85
C ALA A 62 -4.30 6.59 10.31
N LEU A 63 -3.12 6.64 9.70
CA LEU A 63 -2.94 6.56 8.24
C LEU A 63 -3.40 5.20 7.69
N GLN A 64 -3.04 4.11 8.36
CA GLN A 64 -3.48 2.75 8.00
C GLN A 64 -5.00 2.63 8.08
N GLY A 65 -5.61 3.06 9.19
CA GLY A 65 -7.06 3.04 9.36
C GLY A 65 -7.81 3.90 8.33
N TYR A 66 -7.27 5.08 7.97
CA TYR A 66 -7.79 5.89 6.85
C TYR A 66 -7.73 5.11 5.54
N THR A 67 -6.59 4.50 5.25
CA THR A 67 -6.35 3.79 3.99
C THR A 67 -7.28 2.59 3.83
N ILE A 68 -7.51 1.81 4.89
CA ILE A 68 -8.42 0.65 4.88
C ILE A 68 -9.88 1.10 4.58
N ARG A 69 -10.34 2.18 5.19
CA ARG A 69 -11.68 2.73 4.88
C ARG A 69 -11.76 3.22 3.44
N LEU A 70 -10.70 3.87 2.97
CA LEU A 70 -10.63 4.42 1.61
C LEU A 70 -10.75 3.34 0.54
N TYR A 71 -10.25 2.13 0.75
CA TYR A 71 -10.36 1.05 -0.23
C TYR A 71 -11.83 0.71 -0.56
N ARG A 72 -12.72 0.68 0.45
CA ARG A 72 -14.17 0.51 0.24
C ARG A 72 -14.79 1.69 -0.52
N GLU A 73 -14.38 2.92 -0.16
CA GLU A 73 -14.84 4.13 -0.85
C GLU A 73 -14.43 4.12 -2.33
N LEU A 74 -13.21 3.66 -2.64
CA LEU A 74 -12.69 3.56 -4.00
C LEU A 74 -13.47 2.56 -4.85
N GLU A 75 -13.80 1.38 -4.32
CA GLU A 75 -14.65 0.40 -5.02
C GLU A 75 -16.02 1.00 -5.33
N ALA A 76 -16.67 1.61 -4.33
CA ALA A 76 -17.98 2.24 -4.50
C ALA A 76 -17.94 3.39 -5.52
N LEU A 77 -16.90 4.23 -5.47
CA LEU A 77 -16.74 5.38 -6.37
C LEU A 77 -16.47 4.97 -7.81
N THR A 78 -15.62 3.96 -7.99
CA THR A 78 -15.06 3.64 -9.32
C THR A 78 -15.73 2.45 -9.98
N GLY A 79 -16.35 1.55 -9.22
CA GLY A 79 -16.76 0.23 -9.69
C GLY A 79 -15.58 -0.69 -10.07
N GLN A 80 -14.33 -0.30 -9.70
CA GLN A 80 -13.15 -1.13 -9.85
C GLN A 80 -12.91 -1.88 -8.55
N SER A 81 -12.92 -3.21 -8.59
CA SER A 81 -12.63 -4.01 -7.40
C SER A 81 -11.20 -3.82 -6.93
N CYS A 82 -11.04 -3.62 -5.63
CA CYS A 82 -9.77 -3.69 -4.93
C CYS A 82 -9.48 -5.13 -4.43
N GLY A 83 -10.38 -6.09 -4.64
CA GLY A 83 -10.26 -7.43 -4.11
C GLY A 83 -10.19 -7.46 -2.57
N LEU A 84 -11.00 -6.64 -1.92
CA LEU A 84 -10.93 -6.41 -0.48
C LEU A 84 -11.61 -7.50 0.32
N HIS A 85 -10.86 -8.18 1.17
CA HIS A 85 -11.32 -9.22 2.08
C HIS A 85 -10.96 -8.90 3.52
N HIS A 86 -11.94 -8.48 4.32
CA HIS A 86 -11.80 -8.28 5.76
C HIS A 86 -11.99 -9.60 6.49
N VAL A 87 -10.92 -10.36 6.59
CA VAL A 87 -10.93 -11.70 7.22
C VAL A 87 -10.43 -11.65 8.67
N GLY A 88 -9.95 -10.50 9.12
CA GLY A 88 -9.26 -10.34 10.40
C GLY A 88 -7.82 -10.83 10.34
N GLY A 89 -7.03 -10.44 11.35
CA GLY A 89 -5.63 -10.82 11.49
C GLY A 89 -5.29 -11.33 12.87
N LEU A 90 -4.34 -12.25 12.94
CA LEU A 90 -3.81 -12.80 14.18
C LEU A 90 -2.32 -12.48 14.27
N THR A 91 -1.89 -11.82 15.33
CA THR A 91 -0.48 -11.68 15.68
C THR A 91 -0.18 -12.61 16.84
N ILE A 92 0.53 -13.71 16.56
CA ILE A 92 0.73 -14.80 17.52
C ILE A 92 1.89 -14.53 18.49
N ALA A 93 1.81 -15.15 19.67
CA ALA A 93 2.87 -15.22 20.67
C ALA A 93 3.18 -16.68 20.96
N THR A 94 4.46 -17.06 20.85
CA THR A 94 4.97 -18.40 21.13
C THR A 94 5.67 -18.48 22.50
N ASP A 95 5.79 -17.35 23.22
CA ASP A 95 6.32 -17.29 24.56
C ASP A 95 5.65 -16.17 25.41
N ALA A 96 5.96 -16.19 26.69
CA ALA A 96 5.39 -15.24 27.66
C ALA A 96 5.85 -13.79 27.40
N ASN A 97 7.10 -13.57 26.99
CA ASN A 97 7.64 -12.23 26.73
C ASN A 97 6.91 -11.60 25.54
N ARG A 98 6.73 -12.39 24.48
CA ARG A 98 5.95 -11.96 23.31
C ARG A 98 4.49 -11.67 23.67
N MET A 99 3.89 -12.50 24.52
CA MET A 99 2.51 -12.28 24.99
C MET A 99 2.40 -11.00 25.83
N ASP A 100 3.37 -10.68 26.67
CA ASP A 100 3.38 -9.44 27.44
C ASP A 100 3.57 -8.22 26.54
N PHE A 101 4.39 -8.33 25.49
CA PHE A 101 4.47 -7.31 24.46
C PHE A 101 3.11 -7.09 23.77
N LEU A 102 2.40 -8.15 23.38
CA LEU A 102 1.08 -8.03 22.73
C LEU A 102 0.03 -7.42 23.66
N LYS A 103 0.08 -7.70 24.96
CA LYS A 103 -0.78 -7.02 25.95
C LYS A 103 -0.51 -5.51 26.00
N ALA A 104 0.76 -5.11 25.96
CA ALA A 104 1.14 -3.69 25.92
C ALA A 104 0.69 -3.01 24.63
N GLU A 105 0.85 -3.68 23.48
CA GLU A 105 0.34 -3.19 22.19
C GLU A 105 -1.19 -3.02 22.22
N ARG A 106 -1.93 -4.01 22.73
CA ARG A 106 -3.39 -3.88 22.90
C ARG A 106 -3.78 -2.66 23.73
N ALA A 107 -3.05 -2.37 24.80
CA ALA A 107 -3.34 -1.21 25.65
C ALA A 107 -3.17 0.11 24.88
N LYS A 108 -2.14 0.23 24.05
CA LYS A 108 -1.92 1.38 23.17
C LYS A 108 -3.05 1.52 22.15
N HIS A 109 -3.44 0.44 21.49
CA HIS A 109 -4.46 0.43 20.45
C HIS A 109 -5.85 0.77 20.98
N ARG A 110 -6.19 0.33 22.19
CA ARG A 110 -7.42 0.77 22.87
C ARG A 110 -7.47 2.28 23.11
N HIS A 111 -6.32 2.91 23.34
CA HIS A 111 -6.25 4.38 23.44
C HIS A 111 -6.45 5.08 22.10
N MET A 112 -6.31 4.36 21.00
CA MET A 112 -6.55 4.84 19.62
C MET A 112 -7.93 4.42 19.09
N ASP A 113 -8.85 3.98 19.96
CA ASP A 113 -10.20 3.51 19.63
C ASP A 113 -10.21 2.32 18.62
N LEU A 114 -9.17 1.47 18.69
CA LEU A 114 -9.09 0.23 17.92
C LEU A 114 -9.56 -0.95 18.77
N GLU A 115 -10.55 -1.68 18.28
CA GLU A 115 -11.14 -2.86 18.92
C GLU A 115 -10.30 -4.09 18.61
N ILE A 116 -9.24 -4.29 19.39
CA ILE A 116 -8.31 -5.40 19.26
C ILE A 116 -8.41 -6.31 20.50
N GLU A 117 -8.48 -7.60 20.29
CA GLU A 117 -8.71 -8.59 21.34
C GLU A 117 -7.51 -9.52 21.56
N LEU A 118 -7.30 -9.93 22.81
CA LEU A 118 -6.41 -11.04 23.11
C LEU A 118 -7.22 -12.33 23.04
N VAL A 119 -6.69 -13.31 22.33
CA VAL A 119 -7.34 -14.59 22.09
C VAL A 119 -6.48 -15.76 22.55
N THR A 120 -7.15 -16.80 23.05
CA THR A 120 -6.52 -18.05 23.52
C THR A 120 -6.14 -18.96 22.36
N PRO A 121 -5.27 -19.97 22.58
CA PRO A 121 -4.96 -20.96 21.54
C PRO A 121 -6.20 -21.67 20.97
N GLU A 122 -7.21 -21.97 21.79
CA GLU A 122 -8.45 -22.60 21.36
C GLU A 122 -9.28 -21.69 20.46
N GLU A 123 -9.29 -20.38 20.74
CA GLU A 123 -9.93 -19.38 19.88
C GLU A 123 -9.15 -19.18 18.58
N ILE A 124 -7.81 -19.16 18.65
CA ILE A 124 -6.95 -19.10 17.45
C ILE A 124 -7.24 -20.28 16.54
N LYS A 125 -7.35 -21.51 17.08
CA LYS A 125 -7.67 -22.72 16.29
C LYS A 125 -9.02 -22.63 15.60
N LYS A 126 -10.00 -21.95 16.20
CA LYS A 126 -11.31 -21.69 15.55
C LYS A 126 -11.21 -20.65 14.44
N LEU A 127 -10.42 -19.60 14.67
CA LEU A 127 -10.23 -18.51 13.70
C LEU A 127 -9.37 -18.94 12.52
N CYS A 128 -8.33 -19.73 12.75
CA CYS A 128 -7.41 -20.26 11.74
C CYS A 128 -7.10 -21.75 11.97
N PRO A 129 -7.96 -22.67 11.53
CA PRO A 129 -7.83 -24.09 11.81
C PRO A 129 -6.63 -24.78 11.17
N VAL A 130 -6.03 -24.18 10.14
CA VAL A 130 -4.82 -24.72 9.49
C VAL A 130 -3.55 -24.40 10.29
N LEU A 131 -3.62 -23.48 11.27
CA LEU A 131 -2.48 -23.12 12.09
C LEU A 131 -2.14 -24.24 13.09
N ASN A 132 -0.87 -24.62 13.18
CA ASN A 132 -0.37 -25.40 14.31
C ASN A 132 -0.27 -24.50 15.55
N ILE A 133 -0.86 -24.92 16.65
CA ILE A 133 -0.93 -24.13 17.90
C ILE A 133 -0.15 -24.76 19.06
N ASP A 134 0.67 -25.80 18.81
CA ASP A 134 1.33 -26.58 19.87
C ASP A 134 2.26 -25.72 20.75
N ASP A 135 2.88 -24.70 20.17
CA ASP A 135 3.77 -23.74 20.83
C ASP A 135 3.18 -22.35 21.01
N VAL A 136 1.90 -22.15 20.65
CA VAL A 136 1.24 -20.84 20.74
C VAL A 136 0.64 -20.64 22.13
N VAL A 137 1.01 -19.52 22.80
CA VAL A 137 0.48 -19.16 24.14
C VAL A 137 -0.68 -18.18 24.07
N GLY A 138 -0.92 -17.56 22.91
CA GLY A 138 -2.02 -16.64 22.64
C GLY A 138 -1.75 -15.77 21.43
N ALA A 139 -2.68 -14.88 21.10
CA ALA A 139 -2.53 -13.92 20.01
C ALA A 139 -3.26 -12.61 20.29
N LEU A 140 -2.92 -11.61 19.50
CA LEU A 140 -3.70 -10.40 19.33
C LEU A 140 -4.52 -10.55 18.06
N TYR A 141 -5.84 -10.38 18.15
CA TYR A 141 -6.77 -10.44 17.03
C TYR A 141 -7.24 -9.04 16.65
N ASP A 142 -7.05 -8.68 15.39
CA ASP A 142 -7.56 -7.44 14.81
C ASP A 142 -8.65 -7.76 13.78
N PRO A 143 -9.92 -7.41 14.02
CA PRO A 143 -11.01 -7.68 13.09
C PRO A 143 -10.96 -6.82 11.81
N LEU A 144 -10.21 -5.70 11.82
CA LEU A 144 -10.08 -4.81 10.66
C LEU A 144 -9.02 -5.27 9.66
N ASP A 145 -8.16 -6.20 10.06
CA ASP A 145 -7.12 -6.75 9.20
C ASP A 145 -7.71 -7.56 8.03
N GLY A 146 -6.89 -7.76 7.01
CA GLY A 146 -7.29 -8.54 5.87
C GLY A 146 -6.29 -8.49 4.73
N HIS A 147 -6.78 -8.75 3.52
CA HIS A 147 -5.99 -8.68 2.30
C HIS A 147 -6.80 -8.10 1.14
N LEU A 148 -6.08 -7.69 0.12
CA LEU A 148 -6.63 -7.08 -1.09
C LEU A 148 -5.79 -7.45 -2.32
N ASP A 149 -6.30 -7.14 -3.52
CA ASP A 149 -5.50 -7.17 -4.74
C ASP A 149 -4.74 -5.83 -4.90
N PRO A 150 -3.40 -5.82 -4.77
CA PRO A 150 -2.61 -4.59 -4.92
C PRO A 150 -2.73 -3.97 -6.31
N SER A 151 -2.86 -4.78 -7.35
CA SER A 151 -3.02 -4.31 -8.72
C SER A 151 -4.41 -3.70 -8.93
N GLY A 152 -5.47 -4.40 -8.51
CA GLY A 152 -6.85 -3.90 -8.55
C GLY A 152 -7.00 -2.59 -7.79
N THR A 153 -6.43 -2.49 -6.59
CA THR A 153 -6.42 -1.27 -5.78
C THR A 153 -5.72 -0.12 -6.50
N THR A 154 -4.57 -0.37 -7.14
CA THR A 154 -3.85 0.65 -7.91
C THR A 154 -4.67 1.13 -9.10
N GLN A 155 -5.34 0.22 -9.80
CA GLN A 155 -6.25 0.57 -10.90
C GLN A 155 -7.45 1.39 -10.41
N ALA A 156 -7.99 1.09 -9.22
CA ALA A 156 -9.05 1.87 -8.61
C ALA A 156 -8.61 3.31 -8.30
N TYR A 157 -7.42 3.50 -7.71
CA TYR A 157 -6.82 4.83 -7.54
C TYR A 157 -6.65 5.57 -8.86
N ALA A 158 -6.06 4.92 -9.87
CA ALA A 158 -5.83 5.50 -11.17
C ALA A 158 -7.15 5.91 -11.86
N LYS A 159 -8.17 5.06 -11.75
CA LYS A 159 -9.52 5.35 -12.29
C LYS A 159 -10.15 6.53 -11.57
N ALA A 160 -10.13 6.56 -10.25
CA ALA A 160 -10.66 7.67 -9.46
C ALA A 160 -9.93 8.99 -9.76
N ALA A 161 -8.60 8.96 -9.91
CA ALA A 161 -7.83 10.13 -10.31
C ALA A 161 -8.22 10.65 -11.69
N ARG A 162 -8.40 9.77 -12.70
CA ARG A 162 -8.89 10.14 -14.04
C ARG A 162 -10.30 10.75 -13.97
N MET A 163 -11.20 10.20 -13.17
CA MET A 163 -12.52 10.79 -12.93
C MET A 163 -12.42 12.19 -12.32
N GLY A 164 -11.39 12.45 -11.51
CA GLY A 164 -11.05 13.78 -10.98
C GLY A 164 -10.32 14.70 -11.95
N GLY A 165 -10.08 14.27 -13.21
CA GLY A 165 -9.45 15.05 -14.27
C GLY A 165 -7.93 14.92 -14.35
N ALA A 166 -7.32 13.95 -13.65
CA ALA A 166 -5.90 13.64 -13.80
C ALA A 166 -5.61 12.92 -15.14
N GLU A 167 -4.42 13.13 -15.66
CA GLU A 167 -3.91 12.40 -16.83
C GLU A 167 -2.84 11.38 -16.41
N ILE A 168 -2.71 10.30 -17.17
CA ILE A 168 -1.69 9.26 -16.96
C ILE A 168 -1.05 8.97 -18.31
N SER A 169 0.28 9.15 -18.39
CA SER A 169 1.11 8.84 -19.53
C SER A 169 1.91 7.57 -19.23
N LEU A 170 1.58 6.49 -19.93
CA LEU A 170 2.27 5.20 -19.83
C LEU A 170 3.36 5.09 -20.89
N ARG A 171 4.30 4.14 -20.71
CA ARG A 171 5.42 3.88 -21.62
C ARG A 171 6.18 5.16 -21.93
N ASN A 172 6.38 5.96 -20.90
CA ASN A 172 6.99 7.28 -21.01
C ASN A 172 7.97 7.49 -19.85
N ARG A 173 9.21 7.08 -20.06
CA ARG A 173 10.26 7.16 -19.05
C ARG A 173 10.76 8.59 -18.88
N VAL A 174 10.89 9.04 -17.63
CA VAL A 174 11.61 10.27 -17.30
C VAL A 174 13.11 9.99 -17.41
N VAL A 175 13.81 10.84 -18.15
CA VAL A 175 15.25 10.69 -18.43
C VAL A 175 16.08 11.82 -17.83
N GLU A 176 15.48 13.00 -17.59
CA GLU A 176 16.16 14.14 -16.99
C GLU A 176 15.15 15.02 -16.22
N LEU A 177 15.62 15.66 -15.17
CA LEU A 177 14.88 16.66 -14.40
C LEU A 177 15.72 17.93 -14.31
N VAL A 178 15.24 19.01 -14.95
CA VAL A 178 15.95 20.30 -14.98
C VAL A 178 15.18 21.30 -14.11
N HIS A 179 15.83 21.79 -13.04
CA HIS A 179 15.27 22.86 -12.24
C HIS A 179 15.38 24.19 -12.99
N ARG A 180 14.27 24.90 -13.09
CA ARG A 180 14.18 26.18 -13.81
C ARG A 180 14.43 27.38 -12.89
N SER A 181 14.85 28.46 -13.48
CA SER A 181 15.08 29.73 -12.73
C SER A 181 13.80 30.34 -12.12
N ASP A 182 12.62 29.95 -12.61
CA ASP A 182 11.29 30.35 -12.09
C ASP A 182 10.75 29.41 -11.02
N TYR A 183 11.61 28.58 -10.41
CA TYR A 183 11.26 27.57 -9.39
C TYR A 183 10.35 26.44 -9.91
N GLY A 184 10.24 26.28 -11.22
CA GLY A 184 9.57 25.14 -11.86
C GLY A 184 10.56 24.06 -12.29
N TRP A 185 10.04 23.07 -13.01
CA TRP A 185 10.79 21.92 -13.52
C TRP A 185 10.49 21.68 -14.99
N ASP A 186 11.51 21.33 -15.74
CA ASP A 186 11.36 20.65 -17.03
C ASP A 186 11.58 19.15 -16.79
N VAL A 187 10.50 18.39 -16.91
CA VAL A 187 10.53 16.92 -16.81
C VAL A 187 10.73 16.39 -18.24
N VAL A 188 11.96 15.99 -18.56
CA VAL A 188 12.30 15.43 -19.87
C VAL A 188 12.00 13.96 -19.87
N THR A 189 11.20 13.54 -20.83
CA THR A 189 10.78 12.15 -21.01
C THR A 189 11.13 11.64 -22.41
N GLU A 190 11.04 10.33 -22.63
CA GLU A 190 11.24 9.73 -23.96
C GLU A 190 10.24 10.26 -25.04
N LEU A 191 9.06 10.73 -24.61
CA LEU A 191 8.04 11.27 -25.52
C LEU A 191 8.05 12.80 -25.62
N GLY A 192 8.92 13.50 -24.89
CA GLY A 192 9.08 14.96 -24.92
C GLY A 192 9.17 15.58 -23.53
N THR A 193 9.19 16.90 -23.45
CA THR A 193 9.38 17.66 -22.22
C THR A 193 8.05 18.18 -21.67
N ILE A 194 7.88 18.08 -20.36
CA ILE A 194 6.70 18.57 -19.62
C ILE A 194 7.18 19.63 -18.63
N GLN A 195 6.67 20.84 -18.76
CA GLN A 195 6.92 21.91 -17.79
C GLN A 195 5.95 21.80 -16.62
N CYS A 196 6.46 21.88 -15.37
CA CYS A 196 5.60 21.82 -14.21
C CYS A 196 6.13 22.65 -13.03
N GLN A 197 5.25 22.91 -12.05
CA GLN A 197 5.64 23.57 -10.79
C GLN A 197 6.23 22.59 -9.80
N TYR A 198 5.70 21.39 -9.72
CA TYR A 198 6.08 20.39 -8.74
C TYR A 198 6.31 19.03 -9.39
N VAL A 199 7.35 18.35 -8.91
CA VAL A 199 7.64 16.94 -9.23
C VAL A 199 7.51 16.11 -7.97
N ILE A 200 6.78 15.00 -8.05
CA ILE A 200 6.66 14.03 -6.95
C ILE A 200 7.31 12.74 -7.38
N ASN A 201 8.36 12.34 -6.68
CA ASN A 201 9.05 11.09 -6.90
C ASN A 201 8.33 9.95 -6.17
N ALA A 202 7.64 9.09 -6.92
CA ALA A 202 6.97 7.87 -6.45
C ALA A 202 7.49 6.64 -7.23
N ALA A 203 8.76 6.66 -7.64
CA ALA A 203 9.35 5.69 -8.55
C ALA A 203 9.76 4.35 -7.89
N GLY A 204 9.34 4.09 -6.64
CA GLY A 204 9.57 2.80 -5.96
C GLY A 204 11.05 2.42 -5.90
N LEU A 205 11.41 1.26 -6.45
CA LEU A 205 12.80 0.77 -6.49
C LEU A 205 13.77 1.73 -7.19
N TRP A 206 13.29 2.56 -8.10
CA TRP A 206 14.08 3.54 -8.88
C TRP A 206 13.98 4.97 -8.32
N ALA A 207 13.39 5.14 -7.13
CA ALA A 207 13.24 6.48 -6.54
C ALA A 207 14.59 7.14 -6.23
N ARG A 208 15.62 6.34 -5.92
CA ARG A 208 16.98 6.83 -5.72
C ARG A 208 17.54 7.43 -7.01
N GLU A 209 17.47 6.72 -8.13
CA GLU A 209 17.95 7.18 -9.43
C GLU A 209 17.17 8.43 -9.90
N VAL A 210 15.86 8.48 -9.68
CA VAL A 210 15.06 9.68 -9.93
C VAL A 210 15.48 10.85 -9.04
N GLY A 211 15.85 10.57 -7.78
CA GLY A 211 16.45 11.58 -6.90
C GLY A 211 17.78 12.09 -7.42
N GLU A 212 18.67 11.19 -7.86
CA GLU A 212 20.00 11.53 -8.39
C GLU A 212 19.92 12.45 -9.62
N ILE A 213 19.00 12.19 -10.57
CA ILE A 213 18.81 13.09 -11.73
C ILE A 213 18.18 14.44 -11.36
N ALA A 214 17.59 14.57 -10.16
CA ALA A 214 17.14 15.84 -9.60
C ALA A 214 18.21 16.53 -8.72
N GLY A 215 19.41 15.94 -8.61
CA GLY A 215 20.46 16.43 -7.72
C GLY A 215 20.23 16.16 -6.23
N VAL A 216 19.33 15.22 -5.88
CA VAL A 216 18.97 14.87 -4.50
C VAL A 216 19.41 13.44 -4.20
N TYR A 217 20.23 13.27 -3.18
CA TYR A 217 20.60 11.94 -2.70
C TYR A 217 19.52 11.40 -1.76
N LEU A 218 18.94 10.25 -2.11
CA LEU A 218 17.99 9.52 -1.27
C LEU A 218 18.66 8.26 -0.71
N PRO A 219 18.72 8.06 0.62
CA PRO A 219 19.37 6.91 1.25
C PRO A 219 18.47 5.67 1.17
N LEU A 220 18.06 5.31 -0.04
CA LEU A 220 17.24 4.13 -0.31
C LEU A 220 18.10 2.96 -0.74
N HIS A 221 17.84 1.80 -0.16
CA HIS A 221 18.46 0.53 -0.54
C HIS A 221 17.37 -0.50 -0.84
N PRO A 222 17.24 -0.96 -2.09
CA PRO A 222 16.28 -2.02 -2.42
C PRO A 222 16.66 -3.32 -1.71
N MET A 223 15.66 -3.98 -1.10
CA MET A 223 15.83 -5.27 -0.45
C MET A 223 15.00 -6.32 -1.17
N GLU A 224 15.57 -7.52 -1.34
CA GLU A 224 14.82 -8.65 -1.84
C GLU A 224 14.00 -9.28 -0.72
N HIS A 225 12.73 -9.51 -0.99
CA HIS A 225 11.84 -10.30 -0.15
C HIS A 225 11.48 -11.58 -0.88
N GLN A 226 11.44 -12.68 -0.14
CA GLN A 226 11.04 -13.97 -0.67
C GLN A 226 9.69 -14.36 -0.11
N TYR A 227 8.89 -15.04 -0.90
CA TYR A 227 7.67 -15.70 -0.49
C TYR A 227 7.55 -17.04 -1.21
N LEU A 228 6.77 -17.93 -0.62
CA LEU A 228 6.47 -19.24 -1.17
C LEU A 228 5.00 -19.27 -1.57
N VAL A 229 4.73 -19.65 -2.79
CA VAL A 229 3.39 -19.98 -3.26
C VAL A 229 3.21 -21.47 -3.11
N THR A 230 2.27 -21.87 -2.27
CA THR A 230 1.94 -23.29 -2.07
C THR A 230 1.11 -23.81 -3.25
N ASP A 231 1.08 -25.12 -3.39
CA ASP A 231 0.04 -25.80 -4.16
C ASP A 231 -1.29 -25.76 -3.39
N ASP A 232 -2.35 -26.27 -3.98
CA ASP A 232 -3.68 -26.29 -3.38
C ASP A 232 -3.67 -27.01 -2.03
N ILE A 233 -4.22 -26.37 -1.01
CA ILE A 233 -4.40 -26.94 0.33
C ILE A 233 -5.90 -27.15 0.55
N ALA A 234 -6.32 -28.40 0.73
CA ALA A 234 -7.75 -28.77 0.83
C ALA A 234 -8.47 -28.00 1.93
N GLU A 235 -7.87 -27.87 3.12
CA GLU A 235 -8.45 -27.17 4.26
C GLU A 235 -8.64 -25.65 4.01
N VAL A 236 -7.85 -25.08 3.10
CA VAL A 236 -8.00 -23.68 2.66
C VAL A 236 -9.16 -23.56 1.70
N HIS A 237 -9.31 -24.51 0.77
CA HIS A 237 -10.42 -24.53 -0.19
C HIS A 237 -11.79 -24.70 0.47
N GLU A 238 -11.89 -25.55 1.46
CA GLU A 238 -13.14 -25.80 2.20
C GLU A 238 -13.68 -24.55 2.90
N ARG A 239 -12.81 -23.59 3.22
CA ARG A 239 -13.15 -22.35 3.95
C ARG A 239 -13.16 -21.09 3.08
N GLY A 240 -12.65 -21.18 1.85
CA GLY A 240 -12.60 -20.06 0.93
C GLY A 240 -11.86 -18.84 1.51
N SER A 241 -12.40 -17.64 1.29
CA SER A 241 -11.83 -16.36 1.76
C SER A 241 -12.00 -16.10 3.28
N GLU A 242 -12.51 -17.07 4.05
CA GLU A 242 -12.76 -16.90 5.49
C GLU A 242 -11.53 -17.16 6.36
N LEU A 243 -10.42 -17.64 5.78
CA LEU A 243 -9.18 -17.82 6.54
C LEU A 243 -8.61 -16.48 6.99
N ARG A 244 -8.31 -16.42 8.28
CA ARG A 244 -7.71 -15.23 8.91
C ARG A 244 -6.25 -15.07 8.47
N HIS A 245 -5.87 -13.83 8.28
CA HIS A 245 -4.47 -13.50 8.03
C HIS A 245 -3.67 -13.71 9.32
N VAL A 246 -2.62 -14.52 9.25
CA VAL A 246 -1.74 -14.77 10.40
C VAL A 246 -0.43 -14.04 10.18
N MET A 247 -0.07 -13.20 11.12
CA MET A 247 1.23 -12.56 11.18
C MET A 247 1.99 -13.10 12.40
N ASP A 248 3.17 -13.67 12.13
CA ASP A 248 4.21 -13.84 13.12
C ASP A 248 5.20 -12.69 12.97
N ARG A 249 5.34 -11.91 14.00
CA ARG A 249 6.41 -10.94 14.12
C ARG A 249 7.36 -11.45 15.19
N ALA A 250 8.36 -12.20 14.75
CA ALA A 250 9.50 -12.56 15.59
C ALA A 250 10.18 -11.32 16.16
#